data_389cb7d32584b3d546f67d363b353654
#
_entry.id   389cb7d32584b3d546f67d363b353654
#
_cell.length_a   1.000
_cell.length_b   1.000
_cell.length_c   1.000
_cell.angle_alpha   90.00
_cell.angle_beta   90.00
_cell.angle_gamma   90.00
#
_symmetry.space_group_name_H-M   'P 1'
#
loop_
_entity.id
_entity.type
_entity.pdbx_description
1 polymer ?
#
loop_
_entity_poly.entity_id
_entity_poly.type
_entity_poly.pdbx_seq_one_letter_code
_entity_poly.pdbx_strand_id
1 'polypeptide(L)'
;NDAVVGAKKAFPDWADLSLKDRAQVIFRYRRLLEKNFEELAKLITEENGKTIDEARAEVSVSIEMAEFATSLPQLCLGEIEMVSRGVECRSERYPLGVVASITPFNFPNMVPNWTIPNAITLGNTMILKASEQVPLSANRIAELFSDAGLPEGVLNVIHGGRETVEAICENPGIDAVTFVGSTKVAKIVYKKASGNFKRVLCLGGAKNHLIVLPDANEEMTATNVAASMTGCAGQRCMAASAMVAVGNIDSII
;
A
#
# COMPACT_ATOMS: atom_id res chain seq x y z
N ASN A 1 7.05 -20.93 0.46
CA ASN A 1 6.19 -21.72 -0.45
C ASN A 1 4.79 -21.93 0.11
N ASP A 2 4.61 -22.22 1.40
CA ASP A 2 3.31 -22.56 2.01
C ASP A 2 2.30 -21.43 1.89
N ALA A 3 2.72 -20.18 2.07
CA ALA A 3 1.88 -19.00 1.85
C ALA A 3 1.33 -18.92 0.41
N VAL A 4 2.16 -19.26 -0.59
CA VAL A 4 1.72 -19.29 -2.01
C VAL A 4 0.73 -20.42 -2.25
N VAL A 5 0.96 -21.59 -1.65
CA VAL A 5 0.04 -22.73 -1.74
C VAL A 5 -1.30 -22.38 -1.10
N GLY A 6 -1.29 -21.79 0.10
CA GLY A 6 -2.50 -21.33 0.78
C GLY A 6 -3.26 -20.28 -0.04
N ALA A 7 -2.55 -19.29 -0.56
CA ALA A 7 -3.14 -18.24 -1.40
C ALA A 7 -3.76 -18.81 -2.69
N LYS A 8 -3.09 -19.72 -3.37
CA LYS A 8 -3.64 -20.40 -4.56
C LYS A 8 -4.86 -21.22 -4.26
N LYS A 9 -4.90 -21.89 -3.11
CA LYS A 9 -6.06 -22.69 -2.70
C LYS A 9 -7.28 -21.82 -2.41
N ALA A 10 -7.08 -20.66 -1.78
CA ALA A 10 -8.16 -19.72 -1.45
C ALA A 10 -8.65 -18.91 -2.66
N PHE A 11 -7.83 -18.75 -3.70
CA PHE A 11 -8.10 -17.84 -4.82
C PHE A 11 -9.41 -18.15 -5.57
N PRO A 12 -9.72 -19.39 -6.00
CA PRO A 12 -10.93 -19.65 -6.79
C PRO A 12 -12.22 -19.22 -6.07
N ASP A 13 -12.37 -19.63 -4.82
CA ASP A 13 -13.58 -19.35 -4.04
C ASP A 13 -13.70 -17.84 -3.73
N TRP A 14 -12.57 -17.17 -3.48
CA TRP A 14 -12.55 -15.73 -3.24
C TRP A 14 -12.83 -14.92 -4.52
N ALA A 15 -12.26 -15.31 -5.63
CA ALA A 15 -12.44 -14.65 -6.93
C ALA A 15 -13.86 -14.77 -7.48
N ASP A 16 -14.56 -15.87 -7.17
CA ASP A 16 -15.95 -16.13 -7.60
C ASP A 16 -16.98 -15.25 -6.87
N LEU A 17 -16.65 -14.72 -5.70
CA LEU A 17 -17.53 -13.78 -5.01
C LEU A 17 -17.68 -12.48 -5.81
N SER A 18 -18.87 -11.86 -5.70
CA SER A 18 -19.09 -10.54 -6.30
C SER A 18 -18.18 -9.47 -5.67
N LEU A 19 -17.83 -8.43 -6.44
CA LEU A 19 -17.11 -7.24 -5.91
C LEU A 19 -17.82 -6.68 -4.67
N LYS A 20 -19.15 -6.66 -4.67
CA LYS A 20 -19.97 -6.17 -3.56
C LYS A 20 -19.78 -7.01 -2.29
N ASP A 21 -19.73 -8.34 -2.43
CA ASP A 21 -19.57 -9.24 -1.28
C ASP A 21 -18.17 -9.15 -0.70
N ARG A 22 -17.13 -9.08 -1.54
CA ARG A 22 -15.75 -8.83 -1.10
C ARG A 22 -15.60 -7.50 -0.39
N ALA A 23 -16.23 -6.43 -0.89
CA ALA A 23 -16.22 -5.12 -0.26
C ALA A 23 -16.81 -5.11 1.15
N GLN A 24 -17.74 -6.05 1.50
CA GLN A 24 -18.28 -6.14 2.87
C GLN A 24 -17.20 -6.46 3.91
N VAL A 25 -16.17 -7.23 3.54
CA VAL A 25 -15.02 -7.47 4.42
C VAL A 25 -14.28 -6.16 4.68
N ILE A 26 -14.09 -5.34 3.64
CA ILE A 26 -13.37 -4.07 3.77
C ILE A 26 -14.16 -3.06 4.62
N PHE A 27 -15.49 -3.00 4.51
CA PHE A 27 -16.31 -2.18 5.41
C PHE A 27 -16.12 -2.57 6.89
N ARG A 28 -16.08 -3.88 7.18
CA ARG A 28 -15.81 -4.36 8.56
C ARG A 28 -14.39 -4.06 8.99
N TYR A 29 -13.40 -4.26 8.12
CA TYR A 29 -12.00 -3.95 8.37
C TYR A 29 -11.80 -2.46 8.67
N ARG A 30 -12.39 -1.55 7.87
CA ARG A 30 -12.36 -0.11 8.12
C ARG A 30 -12.86 0.24 9.53
N ARG A 31 -14.00 -0.33 9.95
CA ARG A 31 -14.52 -0.15 11.33
C ARG A 31 -13.54 -0.66 12.39
N LEU A 32 -12.85 -1.75 12.13
CA LEU A 32 -11.85 -2.28 13.06
C LEU A 32 -10.63 -1.38 13.14
N LEU A 33 -10.18 -0.77 12.05
CA LEU A 33 -9.13 0.26 12.09
C LEU A 33 -9.55 1.45 12.95
N GLU A 34 -10.77 1.97 12.78
CA GLU A 34 -11.31 3.06 13.58
C GLU A 34 -11.38 2.69 15.06
N LYS A 35 -11.91 1.50 15.38
CA LYS A 35 -12.04 1.02 16.75
C LYS A 35 -10.70 0.85 17.47
N ASN A 36 -9.66 0.44 16.74
CA ASN A 36 -8.32 0.17 17.28
C ASN A 36 -7.33 1.31 16.99
N PHE A 37 -7.82 2.51 16.68
CA PHE A 37 -7.02 3.65 16.22
C PHE A 37 -5.82 3.96 17.13
N GLU A 38 -6.05 4.15 18.43
CA GLU A 38 -5.02 4.50 19.41
C GLU A 38 -4.06 3.33 19.71
N GLU A 39 -4.54 2.09 19.66
CA GLU A 39 -3.71 0.90 19.78
C GLU A 39 -2.72 0.83 18.61
N LEU A 40 -3.23 0.98 17.39
CA LEU A 40 -2.40 0.96 16.17
C LEU A 40 -1.38 2.10 16.16
N ALA A 41 -1.77 3.31 16.56
CA ALA A 41 -0.85 4.44 16.64
C ALA A 41 0.28 4.18 17.64
N LYS A 42 -0.02 3.62 18.82
CA LYS A 42 0.99 3.25 19.82
C LYS A 42 1.93 2.16 19.29
N LEU A 43 1.37 1.13 18.67
CA LEU A 43 2.16 0.04 18.07
C LEU A 43 3.15 0.57 17.02
N ILE A 44 2.71 1.47 16.15
CA ILE A 44 3.56 2.12 15.15
C ILE A 44 4.69 2.92 15.84
N THR A 45 4.36 3.69 16.89
CA THR A 45 5.37 4.45 17.64
C THR A 45 6.40 3.53 18.30
N GLU A 46 5.96 2.42 18.88
CA GLU A 46 6.83 1.45 19.56
C GLU A 46 7.81 0.76 18.60
N GLU A 47 7.34 0.31 17.43
CA GLU A 47 8.22 -0.43 16.52
C GLU A 47 9.02 0.46 15.53
N ASN A 48 8.49 1.63 15.14
CA ASN A 48 9.13 2.51 14.17
C ASN A 48 9.88 3.68 14.82
N GLY A 49 9.44 4.14 15.99
CA GLY A 49 10.04 5.27 16.70
C GLY A 49 9.55 6.65 16.28
N LYS A 50 8.55 6.77 15.39
CA LYS A 50 7.94 8.07 15.07
C LYS A 50 7.08 8.59 16.22
N THR A 51 6.79 9.90 16.20
CA THR A 51 5.91 10.50 17.21
C THR A 51 4.52 9.93 17.16
N ILE A 52 3.80 9.98 18.28
CA ILE A 52 2.42 9.46 18.36
C ILE A 52 1.48 10.20 17.40
N ASP A 53 1.69 11.50 17.18
CA ASP A 53 0.86 12.29 16.27
C ASP A 53 1.10 11.92 14.80
N GLU A 54 2.34 11.63 14.44
CA GLU A 54 2.66 11.08 13.11
C GLU A 54 2.09 9.67 12.92
N ALA A 55 2.11 8.85 13.96
CA ALA A 55 1.51 7.51 13.93
C ALA A 55 -0.03 7.58 13.81
N ARG A 56 -0.68 8.52 14.51
CA ARG A 56 -2.12 8.79 14.34
C ARG A 56 -2.46 9.22 12.93
N ALA A 57 -1.67 10.12 12.35
CA ALA A 57 -1.83 10.54 10.95
C ALA A 57 -1.69 9.35 9.98
N GLU A 58 -0.75 8.45 10.24
CA GLU A 58 -0.57 7.24 9.45
C GLU A 58 -1.79 6.32 9.50
N VAL A 59 -2.35 6.08 10.69
CA VAL A 59 -3.58 5.27 10.85
C VAL A 59 -4.77 5.93 10.15
N SER A 60 -4.91 7.26 10.22
CA SER A 60 -5.96 7.99 9.50
C SER A 60 -5.91 7.72 8.00
N VAL A 61 -4.73 7.81 7.38
CA VAL A 61 -4.57 7.51 5.95
C VAL A 61 -4.88 6.03 5.65
N SER A 62 -4.54 5.10 6.54
CA SER A 62 -4.89 3.68 6.38
C SER A 62 -6.43 3.47 6.34
N ILE A 63 -7.18 4.22 7.16
CA ILE A 63 -8.65 4.21 7.15
C ILE A 63 -9.19 4.76 5.82
N GLU A 64 -8.62 5.87 5.32
CA GLU A 64 -8.99 6.44 4.01
C GLU A 64 -8.73 5.46 2.86
N MET A 65 -7.63 4.71 2.90
CA MET A 65 -7.33 3.70 1.88
C MET A 65 -8.33 2.53 1.92
N ALA A 66 -8.71 2.08 3.11
CA ALA A 66 -9.76 1.08 3.27
C ALA A 66 -11.11 1.62 2.77
N GLU A 67 -11.45 2.87 3.06
CA GLU A 67 -12.64 3.54 2.55
C GLU A 67 -12.65 3.60 1.02
N PHE A 68 -11.55 4.03 0.40
CA PHE A 68 -11.42 4.04 -1.05
C PHE A 68 -11.71 2.65 -1.66
N ALA A 69 -11.18 1.59 -1.06
CA ALA A 69 -11.39 0.23 -1.58
C ALA A 69 -12.86 -0.22 -1.53
N THR A 70 -13.69 0.36 -0.65
CA THR A 70 -15.14 0.09 -0.63
C THR A 70 -15.89 0.68 -1.83
N SER A 71 -15.29 1.64 -2.53
CA SER A 71 -15.86 2.26 -3.75
C SER A 71 -15.56 1.48 -5.05
N LEU A 72 -14.64 0.50 -5.00
CA LEU A 72 -14.23 -0.27 -6.17
C LEU A 72 -15.38 -0.96 -6.92
N PRO A 73 -16.47 -1.43 -6.27
CA PRO A 73 -17.62 -1.94 -6.99
C PRO A 73 -18.27 -0.96 -7.97
N GLN A 74 -18.13 0.37 -7.74
CA GLN A 74 -18.61 1.39 -8.65
C GLN A 74 -17.54 1.86 -9.66
N LEU A 75 -16.26 1.70 -9.34
CA LEU A 75 -15.14 2.18 -10.15
C LEU A 75 -14.61 1.13 -11.14
N CYS A 76 -14.72 -0.15 -10.82
CA CYS A 76 -14.16 -1.24 -11.63
C CYS A 76 -15.21 -1.89 -12.52
N LEU A 77 -15.93 -1.06 -13.28
CA LEU A 77 -16.92 -1.51 -14.25
C LEU A 77 -16.24 -2.00 -15.54
N GLY A 78 -16.94 -2.87 -16.28
CA GLY A 78 -16.62 -3.18 -17.66
C GLY A 78 -17.30 -2.19 -18.61
N GLU A 79 -17.00 -2.32 -19.90
CA GLU A 79 -17.55 -1.48 -20.96
C GLU A 79 -18.13 -2.36 -22.06
N ILE A 80 -19.19 -1.87 -22.72
CA ILE A 80 -19.79 -2.50 -23.89
C ILE A 80 -19.91 -1.44 -24.98
N GLU A 81 -19.33 -1.71 -26.13
CA GLU A 81 -19.33 -0.79 -27.27
C GLU A 81 -19.84 -1.47 -28.54
N MET A 82 -20.69 -0.79 -29.28
CA MET A 82 -21.07 -1.19 -30.64
C MET A 82 -20.03 -0.66 -31.63
N VAL A 83 -18.99 -1.47 -31.86
CA VAL A 83 -17.84 -1.07 -32.70
C VAL A 83 -18.15 -1.08 -34.20
N SER A 84 -19.24 -1.78 -34.63
CA SER A 84 -19.69 -1.87 -36.00
C SER A 84 -21.15 -2.36 -36.03
N ARG A 85 -21.81 -2.29 -37.18
CA ARG A 85 -23.20 -2.79 -37.33
C ARG A 85 -23.27 -4.29 -37.02
N GLY A 86 -23.94 -4.62 -35.90
CA GLY A 86 -24.12 -6.00 -35.43
C GLY A 86 -22.86 -6.60 -34.75
N VAL A 87 -21.85 -5.80 -34.42
CA VAL A 87 -20.64 -6.23 -33.70
C VAL A 87 -20.54 -5.47 -32.38
N GLU A 88 -20.66 -6.19 -31.28
CA GLU A 88 -20.48 -5.70 -29.92
C GLU A 88 -19.09 -6.09 -29.39
N CYS A 89 -18.37 -5.15 -28.81
CA CYS A 89 -17.14 -5.39 -28.07
C CYS A 89 -17.40 -5.21 -26.57
N ARG A 90 -16.99 -6.20 -25.77
CA ARG A 90 -17.14 -6.18 -24.31
C ARG A 90 -15.77 -6.23 -23.65
N SER A 91 -15.54 -5.30 -22.71
CA SER A 91 -14.38 -5.29 -21.80
C SER A 91 -14.83 -5.76 -20.41
N GLU A 92 -14.19 -6.78 -19.89
CA GLU A 92 -14.44 -7.29 -18.53
C GLU A 92 -13.15 -7.31 -17.73
N ARG A 93 -13.26 -7.11 -16.40
CA ARG A 93 -12.11 -7.11 -15.47
C ARG A 93 -12.11 -8.37 -14.65
N TYR A 94 -10.97 -9.06 -14.62
CA TYR A 94 -10.76 -10.28 -13.84
C TYR A 94 -9.61 -10.08 -12.86
N PRO A 95 -9.63 -10.72 -11.67
CA PRO A 95 -8.48 -10.74 -10.76
C PRO A 95 -7.27 -11.41 -11.43
N LEU A 96 -6.08 -11.00 -11.02
CA LEU A 96 -4.83 -11.52 -11.57
C LEU A 96 -4.49 -12.92 -11.04
N GLY A 97 -4.85 -13.18 -9.79
CA GLY A 97 -4.45 -14.40 -9.10
C GLY A 97 -3.81 -14.10 -7.73
N VAL A 98 -2.66 -14.67 -7.46
CA VAL A 98 -1.86 -14.40 -6.26
C VAL A 98 -0.97 -13.20 -6.49
N VAL A 99 -1.13 -12.16 -5.70
CA VAL A 99 -0.30 -10.94 -5.77
C VAL A 99 0.56 -10.79 -4.52
N ALA A 100 1.73 -10.20 -4.64
CA ALA A 100 2.61 -9.93 -3.51
C ALA A 100 2.86 -8.44 -3.33
N SER A 101 2.93 -7.97 -2.08
CA SER A 101 3.36 -6.63 -1.72
C SER A 101 4.56 -6.68 -0.80
N ILE A 102 5.60 -5.95 -1.17
CA ILE A 102 6.83 -5.80 -0.40
C ILE A 102 6.88 -4.36 0.10
N THR A 103 6.77 -4.17 1.42
CA THR A 103 6.59 -2.86 2.03
C THR A 103 7.79 -2.44 2.88
N PRO A 104 8.06 -1.12 2.96
CA PRO A 104 9.18 -0.56 3.72
C PRO A 104 8.87 -0.42 5.21
N PHE A 105 9.85 0.06 5.97
CA PHE A 105 9.74 0.22 7.43
C PHE A 105 9.14 1.56 7.87
N ASN A 106 9.19 2.59 7.02
CA ASN A 106 8.88 3.98 7.43
C ASN A 106 7.39 4.27 7.64
N PHE A 107 6.51 3.47 7.06
CA PHE A 107 5.05 3.52 7.25
C PHE A 107 4.50 2.09 7.35
N PRO A 108 4.67 1.45 8.52
CA PRO A 108 4.39 0.02 8.68
C PRO A 108 2.90 -0.35 8.60
N ASN A 109 2.02 0.61 8.81
CA ASN A 109 0.57 0.43 8.70
C ASN A 109 0.03 0.97 7.36
N MET A 110 0.39 2.20 7.00
CA MET A 110 -0.16 2.88 5.82
C MET A 110 0.21 2.19 4.50
N VAL A 111 1.48 1.84 4.29
CA VAL A 111 1.91 1.28 2.99
C VAL A 111 1.32 -0.09 2.70
N PRO A 112 1.19 -1.03 3.65
CA PRO A 112 0.38 -2.23 3.44
C PRO A 112 -1.07 -1.93 3.05
N ASN A 113 -1.69 -0.93 3.66
CA ASN A 113 -3.07 -0.53 3.38
C ASN A 113 -3.26 0.16 2.01
N TRP A 114 -2.21 0.61 1.34
CA TRP A 114 -2.31 1.05 -0.07
C TRP A 114 -2.67 -0.09 -1.01
N THR A 115 -2.25 -1.31 -0.68
CA THR A 115 -2.34 -2.45 -1.60
C THR A 115 -3.34 -3.51 -1.15
N ILE A 116 -3.36 -3.87 0.15
CA ILE A 116 -4.16 -4.99 0.63
C ILE A 116 -5.66 -4.79 0.37
N PRO A 117 -6.31 -3.69 0.82
CA PRO A 117 -7.75 -3.52 0.61
C PRO A 117 -8.13 -3.56 -0.87
N ASN A 118 -7.34 -2.90 -1.71
CA ASN A 118 -7.58 -2.84 -3.15
C ASN A 118 -7.43 -4.21 -3.82
N ALA A 119 -6.33 -4.92 -3.56
CA ALA A 119 -6.07 -6.23 -4.15
C ALA A 119 -7.14 -7.26 -3.78
N ILE A 120 -7.51 -7.29 -2.50
CA ILE A 120 -8.52 -8.23 -1.96
C ILE A 120 -9.90 -7.92 -2.51
N THR A 121 -10.34 -6.65 -2.53
CA THR A 121 -11.63 -6.26 -3.10
C THR A 121 -11.73 -6.64 -4.57
N LEU A 122 -10.64 -6.50 -5.33
CA LEU A 122 -10.60 -6.88 -6.74
C LEU A 122 -10.51 -8.39 -6.98
N GLY A 123 -10.56 -9.21 -5.92
CA GLY A 123 -10.65 -10.67 -5.99
C GLY A 123 -9.32 -11.40 -6.04
N ASN A 124 -8.20 -10.71 -5.82
CA ASN A 124 -6.90 -11.36 -5.69
C ASN A 124 -6.71 -11.95 -4.30
N THR A 125 -5.87 -12.96 -4.18
CA THR A 125 -5.27 -13.36 -2.91
C THR A 125 -3.88 -12.71 -2.78
N MET A 126 -3.44 -12.46 -1.55
CA MET A 126 -2.29 -11.60 -1.33
C MET A 126 -1.27 -12.17 -0.35
N ILE A 127 0.00 -11.94 -0.67
CA ILE A 127 1.14 -12.17 0.19
C ILE A 127 1.73 -10.81 0.56
N LEU A 128 1.71 -10.47 1.84
CA LEU A 128 2.39 -9.30 2.37
C LEU A 128 3.75 -9.69 2.93
N LYS A 129 4.81 -9.12 2.39
CA LYS A 129 6.16 -9.15 2.98
C LYS A 129 6.45 -7.79 3.58
N ALA A 130 6.27 -7.66 4.88
CA ALA A 130 6.64 -6.46 5.62
C ALA A 130 8.16 -6.33 5.78
N SER A 131 8.64 -5.13 6.13
CA SER A 131 10.03 -4.96 6.55
C SER A 131 10.28 -5.76 7.84
N GLU A 132 11.40 -6.42 7.90
CA GLU A 132 11.88 -7.15 9.09
C GLU A 132 12.11 -6.25 10.31
N GLN A 133 12.23 -4.96 10.10
CA GLN A 133 12.42 -3.96 11.17
C GLN A 133 11.12 -3.59 11.89
N VAL A 134 9.96 -3.79 11.26
CA VAL A 134 8.64 -3.38 11.76
C VAL A 134 7.59 -4.47 11.47
N PRO A 135 7.71 -5.65 12.07
CA PRO A 135 6.84 -6.79 11.77
C PRO A 135 5.48 -6.72 12.46
N LEU A 136 5.36 -5.99 13.57
CA LEU A 136 4.20 -6.06 14.46
C LEU A 136 2.95 -5.44 13.83
N SER A 137 3.08 -4.27 13.21
CA SER A 137 1.96 -3.63 12.50
C SER A 137 1.40 -4.50 11.39
N ALA A 138 2.26 -5.21 10.64
CA ALA A 138 1.83 -6.12 9.58
C ALA A 138 1.04 -7.32 10.12
N ASN A 139 1.48 -7.89 11.24
CA ASN A 139 0.76 -8.97 11.91
C ASN A 139 -0.60 -8.49 12.42
N ARG A 140 -0.63 -7.29 13.03
CA ARG A 140 -1.89 -6.71 13.53
C ARG A 140 -2.88 -6.41 12.41
N ILE A 141 -2.43 -5.94 11.25
CA ILE A 141 -3.27 -5.80 10.05
C ILE A 141 -3.90 -7.14 9.68
N ALA A 142 -3.15 -8.23 9.64
CA ALA A 142 -3.68 -9.56 9.31
C ALA A 142 -4.72 -10.05 10.32
N GLU A 143 -4.48 -9.84 11.62
CA GLU A 143 -5.46 -10.14 12.68
C GLU A 143 -6.77 -9.36 12.47
N LEU A 144 -6.69 -8.06 12.20
CA LEU A 144 -7.88 -7.24 11.94
C LEU A 144 -8.64 -7.66 10.68
N PHE A 145 -7.94 -8.14 9.64
CA PHE A 145 -8.59 -8.73 8.47
C PHE A 145 -9.30 -10.06 8.81
N SER A 146 -8.69 -10.90 9.65
CA SER A 146 -9.31 -12.13 10.16
C SER A 146 -10.57 -11.80 10.97
N ASP A 147 -10.49 -10.83 11.88
CA ASP A 147 -11.62 -10.33 12.67
C ASP A 147 -12.73 -9.72 11.79
N ALA A 148 -12.38 -9.14 10.65
CA ALA A 148 -13.32 -8.66 9.64
C ALA A 148 -14.00 -9.78 8.85
N GLY A 149 -13.61 -11.04 9.08
CA GLY A 149 -14.16 -12.21 8.41
C GLY A 149 -13.56 -12.46 7.02
N LEU A 150 -12.30 -12.08 6.81
CA LEU A 150 -11.56 -12.48 5.61
C LEU A 150 -11.28 -14.00 5.67
N PRO A 151 -11.60 -14.77 4.61
CA PRO A 151 -11.30 -16.20 4.60
C PRO A 151 -9.80 -16.49 4.70
N GLU A 152 -9.48 -17.63 5.34
CA GLU A 152 -8.12 -18.11 5.46
C GLU A 152 -7.44 -18.27 4.09
N GLY A 153 -6.17 -17.87 4.01
CA GLY A 153 -5.37 -17.94 2.78
C GLY A 153 -5.56 -16.77 1.81
N VAL A 154 -6.60 -15.91 1.98
CA VAL A 154 -6.77 -14.73 1.12
C VAL A 154 -5.69 -13.67 1.40
N LEU A 155 -5.31 -13.48 2.66
CA LEU A 155 -4.16 -12.66 3.06
C LEU A 155 -3.15 -13.50 3.83
N ASN A 156 -1.89 -13.47 3.43
CA ASN A 156 -0.80 -14.19 4.07
C ASN A 156 0.33 -13.20 4.38
N VAL A 157 0.72 -13.10 5.64
CA VAL A 157 1.87 -12.27 6.05
C VAL A 157 3.10 -13.16 6.18
N ILE A 158 4.19 -12.75 5.55
CA ILE A 158 5.48 -13.43 5.65
C ILE A 158 6.56 -12.45 6.08
N HIS A 159 7.52 -12.94 6.81
CA HIS A 159 8.68 -12.19 7.26
C HIS A 159 9.95 -12.69 6.58
N GLY A 160 10.99 -11.87 6.62
CA GLY A 160 12.30 -12.21 6.08
C GLY A 160 12.94 -11.04 5.33
N GLY A 161 14.21 -11.20 5.02
CA GLY A 161 15.04 -10.21 4.35
C GLY A 161 15.09 -10.41 2.84
N ARG A 162 16.30 -10.21 2.31
CA ARG A 162 16.59 -10.26 0.87
C ARG A 162 16.15 -11.57 0.19
N GLU A 163 16.45 -12.70 0.81
CA GLU A 163 16.15 -14.04 0.25
C GLU A 163 14.64 -14.23 0.04
N THR A 164 13.83 -13.74 0.97
CA THR A 164 12.37 -13.77 0.85
C THR A 164 11.88 -12.89 -0.31
N VAL A 165 12.47 -11.71 -0.51
CA VAL A 165 12.16 -10.83 -1.64
C VAL A 165 12.51 -11.50 -2.97
N GLU A 166 13.66 -12.15 -3.04
CA GLU A 166 14.12 -12.89 -4.23
C GLU A 166 13.19 -14.06 -4.53
N ALA A 167 12.81 -14.83 -3.50
CA ALA A 167 11.86 -15.92 -3.63
C ALA A 167 10.48 -15.47 -4.14
N ILE A 168 9.96 -14.31 -3.66
CA ILE A 168 8.72 -13.71 -4.19
C ILE A 168 8.85 -13.39 -5.69
N CYS A 169 9.96 -12.79 -6.09
CA CYS A 169 10.18 -12.42 -7.50
C CYS A 169 10.28 -13.63 -8.44
N GLU A 170 10.78 -14.74 -7.93
CA GLU A 170 11.05 -15.96 -8.71
C GLU A 170 9.91 -16.99 -8.67
N ASN A 171 9.09 -17.00 -7.62
CA ASN A 171 8.05 -18.02 -7.44
C ASN A 171 7.00 -17.97 -8.56
N PRO A 172 6.84 -19.06 -9.36
CA PRO A 172 5.89 -19.06 -10.49
C PRO A 172 4.43 -19.04 -10.06
N GLY A 173 4.16 -19.15 -8.77
CA GLY A 173 2.81 -19.08 -8.21
C GLY A 173 2.35 -17.68 -7.85
N ILE A 174 3.16 -16.65 -8.10
CA ILE A 174 2.83 -15.24 -7.88
C ILE A 174 2.73 -14.54 -9.25
N ASP A 175 1.61 -13.87 -9.49
CA ASP A 175 1.27 -13.26 -10.78
C ASP A 175 1.67 -11.78 -10.87
N ALA A 176 1.69 -11.09 -9.74
CA ALA A 176 2.08 -9.67 -9.67
C ALA A 176 2.84 -9.34 -8.39
N VAL A 177 3.73 -8.34 -8.48
CA VAL A 177 4.52 -7.85 -7.35
C VAL A 177 4.42 -6.34 -7.27
N THR A 178 4.07 -5.82 -6.09
CA THR A 178 4.23 -4.41 -5.74
C THR A 178 5.40 -4.25 -4.77
N PHE A 179 6.17 -3.21 -4.94
CA PHE A 179 7.30 -2.88 -4.08
C PHE A 179 7.32 -1.38 -3.77
N VAL A 180 7.54 -1.06 -2.51
CA VAL A 180 7.83 0.30 -2.05
C VAL A 180 9.14 0.27 -1.24
N GLY A 181 10.10 1.12 -1.59
CA GLY A 181 11.37 1.17 -0.88
C GLY A 181 12.45 1.99 -1.61
N SER A 182 13.72 1.66 -1.38
CA SER A 182 14.81 2.40 -2.02
C SER A 182 14.87 2.15 -3.53
N THR A 183 15.27 3.17 -4.30
CA THR A 183 15.42 3.07 -5.77
C THR A 183 16.36 1.93 -6.19
N LYS A 184 17.41 1.66 -5.42
CA LYS A 184 18.35 0.56 -5.70
C LYS A 184 17.64 -0.79 -5.66
N VAL A 185 16.84 -1.04 -4.62
CA VAL A 185 16.10 -2.31 -4.46
C VAL A 185 14.92 -2.36 -5.43
N ALA A 186 14.21 -1.25 -5.66
CA ALA A 186 13.14 -1.14 -6.65
C ALA A 186 13.59 -1.64 -8.05
N LYS A 187 14.78 -1.19 -8.50
CA LYS A 187 15.36 -1.65 -9.78
C LYS A 187 15.64 -3.15 -9.80
N ILE A 188 16.10 -3.72 -8.68
CA ILE A 188 16.38 -5.16 -8.57
C ILE A 188 15.08 -5.96 -8.63
N VAL A 189 14.09 -5.57 -7.82
CA VAL A 189 12.77 -6.22 -7.78
C VAL A 189 12.08 -6.14 -9.14
N TYR A 190 12.06 -4.95 -9.75
CA TYR A 190 11.47 -4.76 -11.07
C TYR A 190 12.09 -5.70 -12.10
N LYS A 191 13.43 -5.68 -12.23
CA LYS A 191 14.16 -6.51 -13.19
C LYS A 191 13.93 -8.01 -12.95
N LYS A 192 13.95 -8.44 -11.69
CA LYS A 192 13.82 -9.85 -11.33
C LYS A 192 12.40 -10.37 -11.54
N ALA A 193 11.39 -9.63 -11.09
CA ALA A 193 10.00 -10.04 -11.20
C ALA A 193 9.50 -9.95 -12.67
N SER A 194 9.82 -8.89 -13.40
CA SER A 194 9.45 -8.78 -14.82
C SER A 194 10.16 -9.81 -15.69
N GLY A 195 11.41 -10.17 -15.36
CA GLY A 195 12.13 -11.27 -16.01
C GLY A 195 11.47 -12.64 -15.82
N ASN A 196 10.62 -12.79 -14.80
CA ASN A 196 9.78 -13.97 -14.57
C ASN A 196 8.32 -13.74 -15.01
N PHE A 197 8.09 -12.82 -15.94
CA PHE A 197 6.80 -12.51 -16.57
C PHE A 197 5.69 -12.05 -15.62
N LYS A 198 6.04 -11.54 -14.43
CA LYS A 198 5.07 -10.98 -13.48
C LYS A 198 4.73 -9.53 -13.84
N ARG A 199 3.50 -9.12 -13.52
CA ARG A 199 3.18 -7.68 -13.47
C ARG A 199 3.90 -7.04 -12.29
N VAL A 200 4.51 -5.86 -12.51
CA VAL A 200 5.36 -5.24 -11.49
C VAL A 200 5.05 -3.76 -11.36
N LEU A 201 4.86 -3.31 -10.13
CA LEU A 201 4.82 -1.90 -9.76
C LEU A 201 5.86 -1.65 -8.67
N CYS A 202 6.92 -0.91 -9.00
CA CYS A 202 7.98 -0.57 -8.06
C CYS A 202 8.05 0.94 -7.83
N LEU A 203 7.81 1.37 -6.60
CA LEU A 203 7.92 2.76 -6.16
C LEU A 203 9.24 2.93 -5.40
N GLY A 204 10.11 3.76 -5.96
CA GLY A 204 11.44 4.04 -5.42
C GLY A 204 11.50 5.34 -4.61
N GLY A 205 12.72 5.80 -4.34
CA GLY A 205 12.98 7.08 -3.69
C GLY A 205 12.69 8.28 -4.60
N ALA A 206 12.47 9.42 -3.97
CA ALA A 206 12.19 10.68 -4.64
C ALA A 206 13.11 11.81 -4.11
N LYS A 207 13.14 12.91 -4.84
CA LYS A 207 13.74 14.18 -4.44
C LYS A 207 12.69 15.27 -4.70
N ASN A 208 11.78 15.44 -3.74
CA ASN A 208 10.69 16.39 -3.87
C ASN A 208 11.18 17.81 -3.58
N HIS A 209 10.79 18.75 -4.42
CA HIS A 209 11.13 20.15 -4.29
C HIS A 209 9.91 20.94 -3.81
N LEU A 210 10.12 21.82 -2.82
CA LEU A 210 9.15 22.77 -2.35
C LEU A 210 9.62 24.15 -2.80
N ILE A 211 8.78 24.87 -3.54
CA ILE A 211 9.07 26.19 -4.06
C ILE A 211 8.40 27.22 -3.13
N VAL A 212 9.19 28.16 -2.60
CA VAL A 212 8.71 29.25 -1.75
C VAL A 212 8.81 30.55 -2.52
N LEU A 213 7.66 31.20 -2.70
CA LEU A 213 7.54 32.48 -3.40
C LEU A 213 7.63 33.66 -2.41
N PRO A 214 7.99 34.89 -2.86
CA PRO A 214 8.18 36.05 -1.98
C PRO A 214 6.92 36.52 -1.25
N ASP A 215 5.74 36.15 -1.72
CA ASP A 215 4.43 36.48 -1.16
C ASP A 215 3.85 35.37 -0.29
N ALA A 216 4.63 34.32 0.00
CA ALA A 216 4.20 33.23 0.88
C ALA A 216 4.02 33.73 2.32
N ASN A 217 3.04 33.16 3.05
CA ASN A 217 2.90 33.43 4.48
C ASN A 217 4.11 32.85 5.25
N GLU A 218 4.84 33.69 5.93
CA GLU A 218 6.13 33.34 6.57
C GLU A 218 5.98 32.23 7.62
N GLU A 219 5.11 32.42 8.61
CA GLU A 219 4.93 31.50 9.74
C GLU A 219 4.42 30.12 9.28
N MET A 220 3.38 30.11 8.42
CA MET A 220 2.82 28.88 7.87
C MET A 220 3.87 28.17 7.00
N THR A 221 4.64 28.89 6.21
CA THR A 221 5.65 28.31 5.33
C THR A 221 6.78 27.71 6.13
N ALA A 222 7.35 28.43 7.10
CA ALA A 222 8.42 27.92 7.96
C ALA A 222 7.98 26.65 8.69
N THR A 223 6.78 26.65 9.29
CA THR A 223 6.21 25.49 9.97
C THR A 223 6.05 24.30 9.04
N ASN A 224 5.46 24.49 7.85
CA ASN A 224 5.22 23.41 6.90
C ASN A 224 6.52 22.88 6.27
N VAL A 225 7.49 23.74 5.98
CA VAL A 225 8.81 23.33 5.48
C VAL A 225 9.51 22.47 6.54
N ALA A 226 9.59 22.95 7.78
CA ALA A 226 10.20 22.20 8.87
C ALA A 226 9.51 20.84 9.08
N ALA A 227 8.20 20.81 9.20
CA ALA A 227 7.43 19.59 9.40
C ALA A 227 7.58 18.59 8.23
N SER A 228 7.60 19.09 6.98
CA SER A 228 7.79 18.24 5.80
C SER A 228 9.20 17.65 5.74
N MET A 229 10.23 18.46 5.99
CA MET A 229 11.63 18.03 5.85
C MET A 229 12.09 17.11 7.00
N THR A 230 11.61 17.33 8.22
CA THR A 230 12.08 16.63 9.42
C THR A 230 11.16 15.50 9.89
N GLY A 231 9.89 15.51 9.48
CA GLY A 231 8.92 14.52 9.91
C GLY A 231 9.38 13.09 9.61
N CYS A 232 9.12 12.16 10.54
CA CYS A 232 9.63 10.78 10.52
C CYS A 232 11.14 10.71 10.29
N ALA A 233 11.92 11.64 10.93
CA ALA A 233 13.37 11.80 10.74
C ALA A 233 13.81 11.95 9.26
N GLY A 234 12.99 12.60 8.43
CA GLY A 234 13.22 12.76 6.99
C GLY A 234 12.95 11.48 6.15
N GLN A 235 12.38 10.45 6.73
CA GLN A 235 12.17 9.15 6.07
C GLN A 235 10.81 9.04 5.41
N ARG A 236 10.31 10.11 4.82
CA ARG A 236 9.07 10.15 4.05
C ARG A 236 9.38 10.24 2.57
N CYS A 237 8.82 9.34 1.76
CA CYS A 237 9.00 9.37 0.30
C CYS A 237 8.42 10.63 -0.35
N MET A 238 7.39 11.23 0.26
CA MET A 238 6.73 12.45 -0.22
C MET A 238 7.18 13.73 0.49
N ALA A 239 8.15 13.65 1.42
CA ALA A 239 8.69 14.82 2.11
C ALA A 239 9.42 15.75 1.15
N ALA A 240 9.31 17.05 1.37
CA ALA A 240 10.17 18.03 0.72
C ALA A 240 11.61 17.79 1.19
N SER A 241 12.48 17.39 0.27
CA SER A 241 13.89 17.16 0.55
C SER A 241 14.80 18.26 0.00
N ALA A 242 14.22 19.21 -0.71
CA ALA A 242 14.86 20.43 -1.19
C ALA A 242 13.85 21.58 -1.16
N MET A 243 14.29 22.74 -0.67
CA MET A 243 13.54 23.99 -0.76
C MET A 243 14.20 24.89 -1.81
N VAL A 244 13.39 25.43 -2.70
CA VAL A 244 13.80 26.39 -3.72
C VAL A 244 13.24 27.76 -3.34
N ALA A 245 14.12 28.65 -2.93
CA ALA A 245 13.80 30.04 -2.60
C ALA A 245 13.71 30.89 -3.86
N VAL A 246 12.63 31.62 -4.05
CA VAL A 246 12.45 32.58 -5.15
C VAL A 246 12.49 33.99 -4.57
N GLY A 247 13.47 34.80 -5.01
CA GLY A 247 13.66 36.17 -4.51
C GLY A 247 14.18 36.19 -3.06
N ASN A 248 13.81 37.26 -2.33
CA ASN A 248 14.23 37.41 -0.93
C ASN A 248 13.18 36.78 0.00
N ILE A 249 13.56 35.69 0.67
CA ILE A 249 12.74 34.95 1.66
C ILE A 249 13.52 34.76 2.98
N ASP A 250 14.50 35.64 3.28
CA ASP A 250 15.38 35.51 4.46
C ASP A 250 14.60 35.43 5.78
N SER A 251 13.38 36.02 5.83
CA SER A 251 12.48 35.92 6.99
C SER A 251 11.88 34.54 7.23
N ILE A 252 11.92 33.67 6.22
CA ILE A 252 11.34 32.29 6.29
C ILE A 252 12.43 31.27 6.65
N ILE A 253 13.68 31.55 6.32
CA ILE A 253 14.83 30.66 6.56
C ILE A 253 15.37 30.82 7.98
#